data_99e6b2ef6f384d01245c04817a9e7009
#
_entry.id   99e6b2ef6f384d01245c04817a9e7009
#
_cell.length_a   1.000
_cell.length_b   1.000
_cell.length_c   1.000
_cell.angle_alpha   90.00
_cell.angle_beta   90.00
_cell.angle_gamma   90.00
#
_symmetry.space_group_name_H-M   'P 1'
#
loop_
_entity.id
_entity.type
_entity.pdbx_description
1 polymer ?
#
loop_
_entity_poly.entity_id
_entity_poly.type
_entity_poly.pdbx_seq_one_letter_code
_entity_poly.pdbx_strand_id
1 'polypeptide(L)'
;MIDTQGKLLIAPPNMPDPRFRKTVVYIWRHDVSGAAGVVINKKCQQPDFKHICNEGLVHRLPKVNHPVYYGGPILTNVVGVLHSTDFILTSTNTLTEDKVGFTLDRKMLEVIAKGQGPKNKMITLGMANWTTGQLEEELEHPRNPAMSWLIMDYDEKFVFGQLDDDKADDLWERSVSEAIRAKTREITSKVFKD
;
A
#
# COMPACT_ATOMS: atom_id res chain seq x y z
N MET A 1 9.59 -17.29 -9.09
CA MET A 1 8.69 -16.12 -8.88
C MET A 1 9.13 -15.43 -7.59
N ILE A 2 9.42 -14.14 -7.65
CA ILE A 2 9.76 -13.36 -6.45
C ILE A 2 8.44 -13.10 -5.73
N ASP A 3 8.28 -13.62 -4.51
CA ASP A 3 7.09 -13.36 -3.71
C ASP A 3 7.18 -11.94 -3.12
N THR A 4 6.29 -11.06 -3.57
CA THR A 4 6.18 -9.68 -3.07
C THR A 4 4.91 -9.45 -2.25
N GLN A 5 4.08 -10.47 -2.08
CA GLN A 5 2.87 -10.33 -1.27
C GLN A 5 3.23 -10.00 0.17
N GLY A 6 2.52 -9.06 0.78
CA GLY A 6 2.84 -8.55 2.11
C GLY A 6 4.06 -7.60 2.16
N LYS A 7 4.69 -7.28 1.02
CA LYS A 7 5.86 -6.39 0.97
C LYS A 7 5.52 -4.99 0.49
N LEU A 8 6.47 -4.10 0.66
CA LEU A 8 6.42 -2.75 0.14
C LEU A 8 7.26 -2.65 -1.13
N LEU A 9 6.68 -2.10 -2.18
CA LEU A 9 7.40 -1.67 -3.38
C LEU A 9 7.63 -0.17 -3.30
N ILE A 10 8.88 0.23 -3.46
CA ILE A 10 9.29 1.61 -3.40
C ILE A 10 9.70 2.04 -4.80
N ALA A 11 9.04 3.08 -5.30
CA ALA A 11 9.36 3.62 -6.62
C ALA A 11 10.82 4.08 -6.68
N PRO A 12 11.58 3.69 -7.71
CA PRO A 12 12.94 4.16 -7.87
C PRO A 12 12.95 5.69 -8.14
N PRO A 13 14.06 6.39 -7.83
CA PRO A 13 14.17 7.84 -8.09
C PRO A 13 13.88 8.23 -9.54
N ASN A 14 14.22 7.36 -10.48
CA ASN A 14 14.01 7.56 -11.92
C ASN A 14 12.75 6.86 -12.44
N MET A 15 11.71 6.70 -11.60
CA MET A 15 10.43 6.10 -12.01
C MET A 15 9.91 6.77 -13.28
N PRO A 16 9.78 6.03 -14.40
CA PRO A 16 9.35 6.59 -15.67
C PRO A 16 7.86 6.96 -15.66
N ASP A 17 7.04 6.14 -15.02
CA ASP A 17 5.60 6.40 -14.89
C ASP A 17 5.33 7.50 -13.87
N PRO A 18 4.82 8.67 -14.30
CA PRO A 18 4.56 9.79 -13.38
C PRO A 18 3.53 9.47 -12.30
N ARG A 19 2.64 8.50 -12.52
CA ARG A 19 1.61 8.09 -11.56
C ARG A 19 2.23 7.44 -10.33
N PHE A 20 3.40 6.80 -10.48
CA PHE A 20 4.12 6.11 -9.42
C PHE A 20 5.38 6.84 -8.94
N ARG A 21 5.66 8.05 -9.43
CA ARG A 21 6.81 8.82 -8.92
C ARG A 21 6.66 9.10 -7.42
N LYS A 22 7.73 8.80 -6.67
CA LYS A 22 7.79 8.96 -5.21
C LYS A 22 6.63 8.23 -4.49
N THR A 23 6.27 7.03 -4.95
CA THR A 23 5.27 6.20 -4.28
C THR A 23 5.89 5.07 -3.49
N VAL A 24 5.19 4.69 -2.44
CA VAL A 24 5.36 3.44 -1.70
C VAL A 24 4.06 2.66 -1.85
N VAL A 25 4.13 1.43 -2.35
CA VAL A 25 2.97 0.57 -2.62
C VAL A 25 3.02 -0.64 -1.72
N TYR A 26 1.97 -0.91 -0.97
CA TYR A 26 1.79 -2.17 -0.25
C TYR A 26 1.15 -3.20 -1.17
N ILE A 27 1.78 -4.38 -1.35
CA ILE A 27 1.27 -5.48 -2.17
C ILE A 27 0.40 -6.39 -1.31
N TRP A 28 -0.90 -6.31 -1.50
CA TRP A 28 -1.86 -7.13 -0.77
C TRP A 28 -2.20 -8.45 -1.46
N ARG A 29 -1.82 -8.62 -2.73
CA ARG A 29 -1.94 -9.86 -3.50
C ARG A 29 -0.81 -10.00 -4.51
N HIS A 30 -0.19 -11.17 -4.58
CA HIS A 30 0.70 -11.57 -5.66
C HIS A 30 0.58 -13.08 -5.89
N ASP A 31 0.05 -13.46 -7.05
CA ASP A 31 -0.19 -14.84 -7.46
C ASP A 31 0.09 -15.03 -8.96
N VAL A 32 -0.19 -16.22 -9.48
CA VAL A 32 0.03 -16.55 -10.90
C VAL A 32 -0.77 -15.69 -11.87
N SER A 33 -1.80 -14.98 -11.42
CA SER A 33 -2.60 -14.07 -12.23
C SER A 33 -2.05 -12.63 -12.27
N GLY A 34 -1.02 -12.34 -11.47
CA GLY A 34 -0.38 -11.04 -11.34
C GLY A 34 -0.38 -10.49 -9.92
N ALA A 35 -0.17 -9.21 -9.77
CA ALA A 35 -0.09 -8.56 -8.49
C ALA A 35 -1.07 -7.39 -8.34
N ALA A 36 -1.48 -7.12 -7.11
CA ALA A 36 -2.29 -5.95 -6.78
C ALA A 36 -1.80 -5.30 -5.48
N GLY A 37 -1.80 -3.97 -5.47
CA GLY A 37 -1.33 -3.19 -4.33
C GLY A 37 -2.04 -1.86 -4.20
N VAL A 38 -1.74 -1.16 -3.12
CA VAL A 38 -2.24 0.20 -2.88
C VAL A 38 -1.09 1.14 -2.51
N VAL A 39 -1.09 2.32 -3.11
CA VAL A 39 -0.18 3.40 -2.73
C VAL A 39 -0.56 3.88 -1.34
N ILE A 40 0.42 3.99 -0.44
CA ILE A 40 0.18 4.30 0.97
C ILE A 40 0.66 5.68 1.41
N ASN A 41 1.37 6.41 0.55
CA ASN A 41 1.98 7.70 0.89
C ASN A 41 1.46 8.90 0.08
N LYS A 42 0.34 8.78 -0.62
CA LYS A 42 -0.27 9.87 -1.38
C LYS A 42 -1.64 10.21 -0.79
N LYS A 43 -1.67 11.18 0.11
CA LYS A 43 -2.91 11.69 0.70
C LYS A 43 -3.68 12.51 -0.32
N CYS A 44 -4.98 12.26 -0.48
CA CYS A 44 -5.86 13.07 -1.30
C CYS A 44 -6.14 14.41 -0.59
N GLN A 45 -6.14 15.51 -1.33
CA GLN A 45 -6.68 16.77 -0.81
C GLN A 45 -8.20 16.67 -0.66
N GLN A 46 -8.85 16.04 -1.64
CA GLN A 46 -10.26 15.67 -1.68
C GLN A 46 -10.40 14.42 -2.53
N PRO A 47 -11.39 13.55 -2.27
CA PRO A 47 -12.32 13.58 -1.14
C PRO A 47 -11.65 13.12 0.17
N ASP A 48 -12.24 13.48 1.31
CA ASP A 48 -12.03 12.83 2.60
C ASP A 48 -13.13 11.78 2.86
N PHE A 49 -13.05 11.06 3.99
CA PHE A 49 -14.00 10.00 4.29
C PHE A 49 -15.45 10.51 4.47
N LYS A 50 -15.60 11.73 4.97
CA LYS A 50 -16.92 12.36 5.11
C LYS A 50 -17.58 12.61 3.77
N HIS A 51 -16.82 13.05 2.76
CA HIS A 51 -17.32 13.21 1.40
C HIS A 51 -17.76 11.87 0.80
N ILE A 52 -16.93 10.83 0.95
CA ILE A 52 -17.26 9.47 0.48
C ILE A 52 -18.58 8.98 1.10
N CYS A 53 -18.77 9.22 2.40
CA CYS A 53 -20.01 8.86 3.07
C CYS A 53 -21.23 9.64 2.54
N ASN A 54 -21.07 10.95 2.27
CA ASN A 54 -22.14 11.81 1.75
C ASN A 54 -22.60 11.42 0.33
N GLU A 55 -21.71 10.85 -0.49
CA GLU A 55 -22.04 10.37 -1.84
C GLU A 55 -22.86 9.05 -1.84
N GLY A 56 -23.36 8.63 -0.69
CA GLY A 56 -24.26 7.48 -0.56
C GLY A 56 -23.55 6.13 -0.48
N LEU A 57 -22.23 6.10 -0.41
CA LEU A 57 -21.47 4.88 -0.16
C LEU A 57 -21.71 4.32 1.24
N VAL A 58 -22.08 5.17 2.19
CA VAL A 58 -22.41 4.78 3.57
C VAL A 58 -23.68 5.49 3.99
N HIS A 59 -24.63 4.77 4.61
CA HIS A 59 -25.92 5.35 5.04
C HIS A 59 -25.81 6.24 6.29
N ARG A 60 -24.61 6.67 6.65
CA ARG A 60 -24.35 7.43 7.89
C ARG A 60 -23.13 8.32 7.73
N LEU A 61 -23.18 9.51 8.31
CA LEU A 61 -22.00 10.35 8.48
C LEU A 61 -21.04 9.73 9.50
N PRO A 62 -19.74 9.78 9.24
CA PRO A 62 -18.74 9.22 10.14
C PRO A 62 -18.66 10.03 11.44
N LYS A 63 -18.48 9.33 12.56
CA LYS A 63 -18.20 9.96 13.87
C LYS A 63 -16.86 10.69 13.88
N VAL A 64 -15.89 10.14 13.17
CA VAL A 64 -14.54 10.69 13.01
C VAL A 64 -14.24 10.74 11.52
N ASN A 65 -13.77 11.87 11.06
CA ASN A 65 -13.31 12.00 9.68
C ASN A 65 -11.91 11.41 9.54
N HIS A 66 -11.68 10.68 8.45
CA HIS A 66 -10.40 10.07 8.13
C HIS A 66 -9.85 10.63 6.82
N PRO A 67 -8.53 10.78 6.68
CA PRO A 67 -7.93 11.07 5.40
C PRO A 67 -8.16 9.92 4.42
N VAL A 68 -8.26 10.26 3.15
CA VAL A 68 -8.31 9.30 2.05
C VAL A 68 -7.02 9.40 1.27
N TYR A 69 -6.50 8.26 0.84
CA TYR A 69 -5.25 8.16 0.09
C TYR A 69 -5.52 7.75 -1.35
N TYR A 70 -4.74 8.27 -2.27
CA TYR A 70 -4.69 7.77 -3.63
C TYR A 70 -4.05 6.39 -3.64
N GLY A 71 -4.85 5.35 -3.81
CA GLY A 71 -4.38 3.96 -3.77
C GLY A 71 -3.74 3.48 -5.08
N GLY A 72 -3.98 4.18 -6.19
CA GLY A 72 -3.41 3.87 -7.48
C GLY A 72 -4.28 4.26 -8.67
N PRO A 73 -3.77 4.06 -9.90
CA PRO A 73 -4.41 4.55 -11.13
C PRO A 73 -5.58 3.71 -11.63
N ILE A 74 -5.81 2.53 -11.07
CA ILE A 74 -6.86 1.60 -11.51
C ILE A 74 -8.04 1.70 -10.54
N LEU A 75 -9.28 1.59 -11.09
CA LEU A 75 -10.52 1.61 -10.30
C LEU A 75 -10.59 2.82 -9.35
N THR A 76 -10.30 4.00 -9.86
CA THR A 76 -10.17 5.25 -9.08
C THR A 76 -11.44 5.69 -8.35
N ASN A 77 -12.57 5.07 -8.65
CA ASN A 77 -13.86 5.22 -7.98
C ASN A 77 -14.16 4.12 -6.94
N VAL A 78 -13.27 3.16 -6.78
CA VAL A 78 -13.44 2.07 -5.80
C VAL A 78 -12.68 2.41 -4.53
N VAL A 79 -13.40 2.33 -3.41
CA VAL A 79 -12.84 2.56 -2.08
C VAL A 79 -12.36 1.24 -1.50
N GLY A 80 -11.10 1.20 -1.08
CA GLY A 80 -10.50 0.11 -0.33
C GLY A 80 -10.09 0.55 1.07
N VAL A 81 -9.92 -0.40 1.96
CA VAL A 81 -9.39 -0.17 3.31
C VAL A 81 -8.23 -1.13 3.56
N LEU A 82 -7.04 -0.57 3.73
CA LEU A 82 -5.88 -1.27 4.27
C LEU A 82 -5.94 -1.13 5.79
N HIS A 83 -5.83 -2.24 6.54
CA HIS A 83 -6.09 -2.17 7.98
C HIS A 83 -5.40 -3.28 8.79
N SER A 84 -5.26 -3.07 10.10
CA SER A 84 -4.80 -4.09 11.04
C SER A 84 -5.83 -5.22 11.17
N THR A 85 -5.36 -6.43 11.46
CA THR A 85 -6.19 -7.65 11.50
C THR A 85 -6.90 -7.89 12.85
N ASP A 86 -6.85 -6.92 13.75
CA ASP A 86 -7.66 -6.94 14.98
C ASP A 86 -9.17 -6.85 14.74
N PHE A 87 -9.57 -6.48 13.51
CA PHE A 87 -10.93 -6.54 13.00
C PHE A 87 -10.90 -6.92 11.53
N ILE A 88 -11.59 -8.01 11.16
CA ILE A 88 -11.70 -8.50 9.78
C ILE A 88 -13.15 -8.81 9.41
N LEU A 89 -13.45 -8.75 8.12
CA LEU A 89 -14.68 -9.30 7.53
C LEU A 89 -14.34 -10.59 6.79
N THR A 90 -15.33 -11.41 6.50
CA THR A 90 -15.16 -12.63 5.69
C THR A 90 -14.63 -12.34 4.27
N SER A 91 -14.86 -11.11 3.79
CA SER A 91 -14.39 -10.59 2.50
C SER A 91 -13.02 -9.90 2.58
N THR A 92 -12.36 -9.89 3.75
CA THR A 92 -11.03 -9.30 3.90
C THR A 92 -9.97 -10.22 3.30
N ASN A 93 -9.15 -9.67 2.41
CA ASN A 93 -7.95 -10.36 1.95
C ASN A 93 -6.86 -10.24 3.02
N THR A 94 -6.50 -11.35 3.62
CA THR A 94 -5.39 -11.46 4.59
C THR A 94 -4.45 -12.55 4.14
N LEU A 95 -3.17 -12.40 4.40
CA LEU A 95 -2.22 -13.50 4.43
C LEU A 95 -2.27 -14.15 5.81
N THR A 96 -2.05 -15.47 5.86
CA THR A 96 -2.20 -16.30 7.08
C THR A 96 -1.31 -15.88 8.25
N GLU A 97 -0.24 -15.11 7.98
CA GLU A 97 0.71 -14.59 8.98
C GLU A 97 0.63 -13.07 9.13
N ASP A 98 -0.33 -12.43 8.45
CA ASP A 98 -0.32 -10.99 8.30
C ASP A 98 -1.01 -10.24 9.42
N LYS A 99 -0.33 -9.19 9.81
CA LYS A 99 -0.88 -8.13 10.65
C LYS A 99 -1.71 -7.12 9.86
N VAL A 100 -1.86 -7.33 8.54
CA VAL A 100 -2.50 -6.40 7.61
C VAL A 100 -3.51 -7.12 6.73
N GLY A 101 -4.72 -6.56 6.65
CA GLY A 101 -5.77 -6.97 5.74
C GLY A 101 -6.12 -5.86 4.74
N PHE A 102 -6.64 -6.24 3.59
CA PHE A 102 -7.20 -5.33 2.61
C PHE A 102 -8.63 -5.70 2.28
N THR A 103 -9.56 -4.76 2.45
CA THR A 103 -11.00 -4.97 2.29
C THR A 103 -11.58 -3.99 1.29
N LEU A 104 -12.31 -4.52 0.29
CA LEU A 104 -13.08 -3.74 -0.69
C LEU A 104 -14.58 -3.70 -0.34
N ASP A 105 -15.00 -4.42 0.69
CA ASP A 105 -16.40 -4.52 1.09
C ASP A 105 -16.85 -3.22 1.78
N ARG A 106 -17.91 -2.62 1.25
CA ARG A 106 -18.56 -1.43 1.81
C ARG A 106 -18.91 -1.55 3.29
N LYS A 107 -19.18 -2.77 3.78
CA LYS A 107 -19.44 -3.02 5.21
C LYS A 107 -18.33 -2.54 6.11
N MET A 108 -17.08 -2.61 5.64
CA MET A 108 -15.94 -2.07 6.40
C MET A 108 -16.07 -0.56 6.60
N LEU A 109 -16.48 0.18 5.57
CA LEU A 109 -16.72 1.63 5.67
C LEU A 109 -17.87 1.96 6.63
N GLU A 110 -18.93 1.15 6.62
CA GLU A 110 -20.06 1.31 7.54
C GLU A 110 -19.64 1.11 9.01
N VAL A 111 -18.79 0.15 9.27
CA VAL A 111 -18.23 -0.11 10.60
C VAL A 111 -17.35 1.04 11.05
N ILE A 112 -16.46 1.52 10.16
CA ILE A 112 -15.58 2.67 10.44
C ILE A 112 -16.41 3.94 10.71
N ALA A 113 -17.45 4.19 9.93
CA ALA A 113 -18.33 5.33 10.13
C ALA A 113 -19.05 5.32 11.49
N LYS A 114 -19.28 4.15 12.06
CA LYS A 114 -19.80 3.98 13.43
C LYS A 114 -18.76 4.25 14.52
N GLY A 115 -17.50 4.49 14.15
CA GLY A 115 -16.38 4.62 15.08
C GLY A 115 -15.93 3.26 15.64
N GLN A 116 -16.15 2.22 14.89
CA GLN A 116 -15.78 0.83 15.18
C GLN A 116 -14.77 0.33 14.15
N GLY A 117 -14.44 -0.97 14.19
CA GLY A 117 -13.55 -1.61 13.21
C GLY A 117 -12.09 -1.60 13.62
N PRO A 118 -11.19 -1.80 12.66
CA PRO A 118 -9.78 -1.99 12.94
C PRO A 118 -9.14 -0.76 13.59
N LYS A 119 -8.15 -1.01 14.42
CA LYS A 119 -7.38 0.01 15.16
C LYS A 119 -6.62 0.91 14.20
N ASN A 120 -5.79 0.29 13.37
CA ASN A 120 -5.07 0.97 12.30
C ASN A 120 -5.81 0.77 10.98
N LYS A 121 -6.07 1.85 10.26
CA LYS A 121 -6.79 1.81 8.99
C LYS A 121 -6.40 2.97 8.08
N MET A 122 -6.31 2.67 6.80
CA MET A 122 -6.06 3.63 5.73
C MET A 122 -7.14 3.44 4.67
N ILE A 123 -7.92 4.47 4.40
CA ILE A 123 -8.95 4.47 3.37
C ILE A 123 -8.29 4.91 2.07
N THR A 124 -8.44 4.11 1.01
CA THR A 124 -7.81 4.37 -0.28
C THR A 124 -8.84 4.50 -1.39
N LEU A 125 -8.55 5.32 -2.40
CA LEU A 125 -9.26 5.38 -3.66
C LEU A 125 -8.39 4.84 -4.77
N GLY A 126 -8.91 3.84 -5.50
CA GLY A 126 -8.15 3.14 -6.53
C GLY A 126 -7.12 2.16 -5.99
N MET A 127 -6.41 1.53 -6.90
CA MET A 127 -5.34 0.57 -6.62
C MET A 127 -4.33 0.52 -7.76
N ALA A 128 -3.20 -0.12 -7.53
CA ALA A 128 -2.25 -0.54 -8.54
C ALA A 128 -2.49 -2.00 -8.90
N ASN A 129 -2.28 -2.35 -10.15
CA ASN A 129 -2.39 -3.72 -10.63
C ASN A 129 -1.32 -4.01 -11.66
N TRP A 130 -0.74 -5.18 -11.59
CA TRP A 130 0.20 -5.75 -12.55
C TRP A 130 -0.38 -7.04 -13.12
N THR A 131 -0.31 -7.19 -14.43
CA THR A 131 -0.67 -8.44 -15.10
C THR A 131 0.36 -9.53 -14.82
N THR A 132 0.06 -10.78 -15.19
CA THR A 132 0.96 -11.92 -15.03
C THR A 132 2.36 -11.59 -15.58
N GLY A 133 3.39 -11.74 -14.74
CA GLY A 133 4.80 -11.51 -15.09
C GLY A 133 5.22 -10.05 -15.16
N GLN A 134 4.29 -9.09 -15.20
CA GLN A 134 4.63 -7.68 -15.35
C GLN A 134 5.43 -7.15 -14.15
N LEU A 135 5.05 -7.52 -12.92
CA LEU A 135 5.76 -7.05 -11.73
C LEU A 135 7.18 -7.61 -11.69
N GLU A 136 7.36 -8.89 -12.03
CA GLU A 136 8.67 -9.51 -12.10
C GLU A 136 9.59 -8.82 -13.10
N GLU A 137 9.06 -8.44 -14.28
CA GLU A 137 9.83 -7.66 -15.26
C GLU A 137 10.20 -6.27 -14.75
N GLU A 138 9.33 -5.60 -13.99
CA GLU A 138 9.59 -4.30 -13.40
C GLU A 138 10.54 -4.37 -12.20
N LEU A 139 10.61 -5.51 -11.50
CA LEU A 139 11.56 -5.77 -10.40
C LEU A 139 12.98 -6.04 -10.91
N GLU A 140 13.10 -6.70 -12.04
CA GLU A 140 14.36 -7.07 -12.67
C GLU A 140 14.55 -6.34 -14.00
N HIS A 141 14.28 -5.03 -14.05
CA HIS A 141 14.28 -4.27 -15.30
C HIS A 141 15.55 -4.55 -16.13
N PRO A 142 15.46 -5.34 -17.23
CA PRO A 142 16.64 -5.96 -17.86
C PRO A 142 17.58 -4.95 -18.53
N ARG A 143 17.07 -3.79 -18.91
CA ARG A 143 17.82 -2.74 -19.61
C ARG A 143 18.31 -1.62 -18.71
N ASN A 144 17.69 -1.43 -17.55
CA ASN A 144 18.06 -0.36 -16.63
C ASN A 144 17.67 -0.69 -15.18
N PRO A 145 18.57 -1.33 -14.41
CA PRO A 145 18.28 -1.67 -13.00
C PRO A 145 17.93 -0.46 -12.12
N ALA A 146 18.35 0.75 -12.51
CA ALA A 146 18.02 1.96 -11.77
C ALA A 146 16.53 2.37 -11.90
N MET A 147 15.79 1.69 -12.78
CA MET A 147 14.33 1.86 -12.96
C MET A 147 13.52 0.74 -12.30
N SER A 148 14.19 -0.25 -11.69
CA SER A 148 13.51 -1.34 -10.98
C SER A 148 12.92 -0.86 -9.66
N TRP A 149 11.75 -1.41 -9.31
CA TRP A 149 11.21 -1.22 -7.98
C TRP A 149 12.18 -1.75 -6.91
N LEU A 150 12.27 -1.04 -5.79
CA LEU A 150 12.94 -1.54 -4.61
C LEU A 150 11.93 -2.29 -3.75
N ILE A 151 12.35 -3.41 -3.16
CA ILE A 151 11.50 -4.22 -2.28
C ILE A 151 11.96 -3.98 -0.83
N MET A 152 10.99 -3.84 0.07
CA MET A 152 11.20 -3.80 1.50
C MET A 152 10.17 -4.71 2.19
N ASP A 153 10.58 -5.42 3.22
CA ASP A 153 9.67 -6.21 4.03
C ASP A 153 8.68 -5.30 4.78
N TYR A 154 7.54 -5.88 5.18
CA TYR A 154 6.55 -5.16 5.95
C TYR A 154 7.14 -4.59 7.24
N ASP A 155 6.86 -3.32 7.45
CA ASP A 155 7.09 -2.64 8.72
C ASP A 155 5.85 -1.80 9.06
N GLU A 156 5.27 -2.04 10.23
CA GLU A 156 4.05 -1.37 10.68
C GLU A 156 4.20 0.16 10.73
N LYS A 157 5.39 0.65 11.09
CA LYS A 157 5.69 2.09 11.13
C LYS A 157 5.67 2.71 9.74
N PHE A 158 6.07 1.97 8.72
CA PHE A 158 5.99 2.44 7.33
C PHE A 158 4.56 2.40 6.80
N VAL A 159 3.77 1.40 7.16
CA VAL A 159 2.40 1.25 6.64
C VAL A 159 1.43 2.16 7.37
N PHE A 160 1.47 2.20 8.71
CA PHE A 160 0.49 2.93 9.52
C PHE A 160 1.05 4.11 10.32
N GLY A 161 2.35 4.20 10.52
CA GLY A 161 2.96 5.26 11.34
C GLY A 161 2.84 6.68 10.78
N GLN A 162 2.37 6.82 9.54
CA GLN A 162 2.06 8.10 8.90
C GLN A 162 0.63 8.59 9.16
N LEU A 163 -0.22 7.74 9.78
CA LEU A 163 -1.62 8.09 10.03
C LEU A 163 -1.75 9.17 11.11
N ASP A 164 -0.78 9.27 12.01
CA ASP A 164 -0.80 10.18 13.16
C ASP A 164 -0.08 11.52 12.89
N ASP A 165 0.67 11.64 11.79
CA ASP A 165 1.50 12.80 11.46
C ASP A 165 1.45 13.16 9.97
N ASP A 166 1.76 14.42 9.62
CA ASP A 166 1.97 14.90 8.23
C ASP A 166 3.26 14.33 7.56
N LYS A 167 3.73 13.17 8.00
CA LYS A 167 4.96 12.50 7.55
C LYS A 167 4.79 11.67 6.26
N ALA A 168 3.63 11.74 5.62
CA ALA A 168 3.40 11.00 4.38
C ALA A 168 4.36 11.43 3.26
N ASP A 169 4.70 12.72 3.21
CA ASP A 169 5.57 13.28 2.17
C ASP A 169 7.01 12.75 2.28
N ASP A 170 7.51 12.51 3.50
CA ASP A 170 8.87 11.99 3.74
C ASP A 170 8.96 10.45 3.65
N LEU A 171 7.81 9.76 3.58
CA LEU A 171 7.79 8.30 3.65
C LEU A 171 8.60 7.66 2.52
N TRP A 172 8.46 8.17 1.31
CA TRP A 172 9.18 7.64 0.16
C TRP A 172 10.70 7.78 0.33
N GLU A 173 11.21 8.93 0.75
CA GLU A 173 12.65 9.17 0.93
C GLU A 173 13.23 8.28 2.03
N ARG A 174 12.50 8.12 3.12
CA ARG A 174 12.85 7.20 4.21
C ARG A 174 12.86 5.75 3.74
N SER A 175 11.85 5.34 2.96
CA SER A 175 11.74 3.99 2.42
C SER A 175 12.86 3.67 1.44
N VAL A 176 13.21 4.61 0.55
CA VAL A 176 14.37 4.46 -0.36
C VAL A 176 15.65 4.24 0.43
N SER A 177 15.89 5.07 1.44
CA SER A 177 17.08 4.97 2.28
C SER A 177 17.16 3.61 3.01
N GLU A 178 16.07 3.13 3.55
CA GLU A 178 16.03 1.84 4.27
C GLU A 178 16.18 0.66 3.32
N ALA A 179 15.49 0.67 2.17
CA ALA A 179 15.64 -0.38 1.16
C ALA A 179 17.07 -0.51 0.63
N ILE A 180 17.74 0.62 0.39
CA ILE A 180 19.16 0.62 -0.03
C ILE A 180 20.05 0.04 1.08
N ARG A 181 19.83 0.43 2.35
CA ARG A 181 20.59 -0.10 3.49
C ARG A 181 20.40 -1.61 3.64
N ALA A 182 19.15 -2.10 3.52
CA ALA A 182 18.85 -3.53 3.59
C ALA A 182 19.58 -4.32 2.50
N LYS A 183 19.53 -3.83 1.26
CA LYS A 183 20.22 -4.44 0.11
C LYS A 183 21.74 -4.44 0.29
N THR A 184 22.29 -3.36 0.81
CA THR A 184 23.75 -3.27 1.11
C THR A 184 24.16 -4.30 2.16
N ARG A 185 23.41 -4.43 3.25
CA ARG A 185 23.66 -5.44 4.30
C ARG A 185 23.62 -6.86 3.74
N GLU A 186 22.64 -7.17 2.89
CA GLU A 186 22.53 -8.49 2.25
C GLU A 186 23.74 -8.82 1.40
N ILE A 187 24.20 -7.88 0.54
CA ILE A 187 25.40 -8.05 -0.30
C ILE A 187 26.62 -8.25 0.58
N THR A 188 26.82 -7.40 1.60
CA THR A 188 27.94 -7.48 2.52
C THR A 188 27.98 -8.83 3.24
N SER A 189 26.82 -9.32 3.71
CA SER A 189 26.74 -10.61 4.40
C SER A 189 27.05 -11.81 3.52
N LYS A 190 26.82 -11.72 2.20
CA LYS A 190 27.18 -12.77 1.23
C LYS A 190 28.68 -12.78 0.93
N VAL A 191 29.30 -11.58 0.82
CA VAL A 191 30.73 -11.46 0.50
C VAL A 191 31.65 -11.92 1.65
N PHE A 192 31.21 -11.79 2.90
CA PHE A 192 32.02 -12.20 4.07
C PHE A 192 31.67 -13.59 4.63
N LYS A 193 30.86 -14.39 3.94
CA LYS A 193 30.58 -15.79 4.29
C LYS A 193 31.41 -16.81 3.52
N ASP A 194 32.21 -16.36 2.55
CA ASP A 194 33.25 -17.11 1.85
C ASP A 194 34.63 -16.80 2.45
#